data_40611f596c1229cba1f9ac4e844bdf77
#
_entry.id   40611f596c1229cba1f9ac4e844bdf77
#
_cell.length_a   1.000
_cell.length_b   1.000
_cell.length_c   1.000
_cell.angle_alpha   90.00
_cell.angle_beta   90.00
_cell.angle_gamma   90.00
#
_symmetry.space_group_name_H-M   'P 1'
#
loop_
_entity.id
_entity.type
_entity.pdbx_description
1 polymer ?
#
loop_
_entity_poly.entity_id
_entity_poly.type
_entity_poly.pdbx_seq_one_letter_code
_entity_poly.pdbx_strand_id
1 'polypeptide(L)' 'MTMEQMFRWKVTHPELGTVEVIAPDRLKAMTIASREWKQRWTQIARACTIERLGGADD' A
#
# COMPACT_ATOMS: atom_id res chain seq x y z
N MET A 1 -11.25 16.08 -17.03
CA MET A 1 -11.17 15.10 -15.95
C MET A 1 -9.79 15.11 -15.33
N THR A 2 -9.72 15.21 -14.02
CA THR A 2 -8.43 15.24 -13.35
C THR A 2 -7.94 13.81 -13.18
N MET A 3 -6.72 13.54 -13.67
CA MET A 3 -6.11 12.23 -13.44
C MET A 3 -5.44 12.26 -12.08
N GLU A 4 -5.81 11.30 -11.23
CA GLU A 4 -5.15 11.17 -9.95
C GLU A 4 -3.70 10.75 -10.17
N GLN A 5 -2.80 11.40 -9.45
CA GLN A 5 -1.41 11.00 -9.48
C GLN A 5 -1.23 9.75 -8.64
N MET A 6 -0.63 8.74 -9.22
CA MET A 6 -0.39 7.48 -8.53
C MET A 6 1.06 7.41 -8.08
N PHE A 7 1.28 6.72 -6.97
CA PHE A 7 2.61 6.52 -6.44
C PHE A 7 2.82 5.04 -6.17
N ARG A 8 4.08 4.65 -6.14
CA ARG A 8 4.47 3.31 -5.74
C ARG A 8 4.70 3.29 -4.24
N TRP A 9 4.10 2.31 -3.58
CA TRP A 9 4.20 2.16 -2.14
C TRP A 9 4.72 0.77 -1.80
N LYS A 10 5.53 0.72 -0.78
CA LYS A 10 6.01 -0.55 -0.24
C LYS A 10 5.33 -0.76 1.10
N VAL A 11 4.56 -1.83 1.21
CA VAL A 11 3.85 -2.15 2.45
C VAL A 11 4.46 -3.43 3.01
N THR A 12 4.98 -3.34 4.23
CA THR A 12 5.68 -4.45 4.88
C THR A 12 4.94 -4.85 6.14
N HIS A 13 4.72 -6.15 6.29
CA HIS A 13 4.13 -6.72 7.51
C HIS A 13 5.08 -7.78 8.04
N PRO A 14 5.34 -7.81 9.36
CA PRO A 14 6.33 -8.75 9.93
C PRO A 14 6.00 -10.22 9.73
N GLU A 15 4.73 -10.55 9.54
CA GLU A 15 4.32 -11.95 9.34
C GLU A 15 3.90 -12.25 7.92
N LEU A 16 3.33 -11.26 7.22
CA LEU A 16 2.76 -11.46 5.90
C LEU A 16 3.74 -11.17 4.76
N GLY A 17 4.80 -10.46 5.07
CA GLY A 17 5.81 -10.13 4.07
C GLY A 17 5.68 -8.72 3.53
N THR A 18 6.18 -8.51 2.33
CA THR A 18 6.23 -7.19 1.70
C THR A 18 5.52 -7.24 0.36
N VAL A 19 4.71 -6.22 0.09
CA VAL A 19 4.08 -6.03 -1.21
C VAL A 19 4.33 -4.61 -1.70
N GLU A 20 4.44 -4.45 -3.02
CA GLU A 20 4.49 -3.14 -3.64
C GLU A 20 3.16 -2.91 -4.34
N VAL A 21 2.60 -1.73 -4.12
CA VAL A 21 1.29 -1.39 -4.66
C VAL A 21 1.35 -0.02 -5.32
N ILE A 22 0.47 0.22 -6.27
CA ILE A 22 0.33 1.51 -6.93
C ILE A 22 -0.97 2.12 -6.43
N ALA A 23 -0.87 3.28 -5.81
CA ALA A 23 -2.02 3.92 -5.20
C ALA A 23 -1.85 5.44 -5.14
N PRO A 24 -2.95 6.20 -5.11
CA PRO A 24 -2.87 7.65 -5.04
C PRO A 24 -2.48 8.17 -3.66
N ASP A 25 -2.72 7.37 -2.62
CA ASP A 25 -2.40 7.78 -1.27
C ASP A 25 -2.14 6.56 -0.38
N ARG A 26 -1.74 6.84 0.84
CA ARG A 26 -1.36 5.81 1.81
C ARG A 26 -2.54 4.90 2.16
N LEU A 27 -3.72 5.47 2.32
CA LEU A 27 -4.89 4.69 2.70
C LEU A 27 -5.25 3.68 1.61
N LYS A 28 -5.20 4.11 0.36
CA LYS A 28 -5.44 3.20 -0.76
C LYS A 28 -4.37 2.10 -0.82
N ALA A 29 -3.12 2.47 -0.58
CA ALA A 29 -2.03 1.49 -0.55
C ALA A 29 -2.29 0.41 0.49
N MET A 30 -2.73 0.81 1.68
CA MET A 30 -3.07 -0.12 2.74
C MET A 30 -4.23 -1.03 2.33
N THR A 31 -5.26 -0.46 1.71
CA THR A 31 -6.42 -1.22 1.28
C THR A 31 -6.02 -2.28 0.24
N ILE A 32 -5.18 -1.90 -0.71
CA ILE A 32 -4.72 -2.83 -1.74
C ILE A 32 -3.88 -3.95 -1.11
N ALA A 33 -2.97 -3.59 -0.21
CA ALA A 33 -2.13 -4.58 0.47
C ALA A 33 -2.98 -5.57 1.28
N SER A 34 -4.01 -5.06 1.95
CA SER A 34 -4.89 -5.93 2.74
C SER A 34 -5.61 -6.94 1.86
N ARG A 35 -6.00 -6.54 0.65
CA ARG A 35 -6.61 -7.45 -0.31
C ARG A 35 -5.63 -8.52 -0.78
N GLU A 36 -4.39 -8.12 -1.04
CA GLU A 36 -3.36 -9.06 -1.47
C GLU A 36 -3.12 -10.13 -0.41
N TRP A 37 -3.14 -9.72 0.85
CA TRP A 37 -2.92 -10.64 1.95
C TRP A 37 -4.19 -11.31 2.43
N LYS A 38 -5.36 -10.93 1.91
CA LYS A 38 -6.67 -11.44 2.34
C LYS A 38 -6.89 -11.23 3.83
N GLN A 39 -6.48 -10.07 4.32
CA GLN A 39 -6.61 -9.67 5.71
C GLN A 39 -7.41 -8.39 5.80
N ARG A 40 -8.02 -8.15 6.94
CA ARG A 40 -8.68 -6.87 7.18
C ARG A 40 -7.62 -5.82 7.47
N TRP A 41 -7.72 -4.67 6.81
CA TRP A 41 -6.74 -3.61 6.99
C TRP A 41 -6.65 -3.15 8.44
N THR A 42 -7.76 -3.22 9.21
CA THR A 42 -7.76 -2.85 10.62
C THR A 42 -6.87 -3.76 11.46
N GLN A 43 -6.70 -5.01 11.03
CA GLN A 43 -5.85 -5.97 11.73
C GLN A 43 -4.38 -5.76 11.42
N ILE A 44 -4.07 -5.31 10.20
CA ILE A 44 -2.68 -5.19 9.78
C ILE A 44 -2.14 -3.77 9.93
N ALA A 45 -2.99 -2.78 10.06
CA ALA A 45 -2.59 -1.37 10.03
C ALA A 45 -1.54 -1.01 11.10
N ARG A 46 -1.64 -1.60 12.28
CA ARG A 46 -0.71 -1.31 13.36
C ARG A 46 0.66 -1.95 13.16
N ALA A 47 0.68 -3.08 12.48
CA ALA A 47 1.91 -3.83 12.27
C ALA A 47 2.61 -3.48 10.96
N CYS A 48 1.87 -2.91 10.02
CA CYS A 48 2.42 -2.59 8.71
C CYS A 48 3.26 -1.32 8.73
N THR A 49 4.33 -1.36 7.96
CA THR A 49 5.12 -0.17 7.63
C THR A 49 4.85 0.18 6.18
N ILE A 50 4.51 1.44 5.92
CA ILE A 50 4.20 1.89 4.57
C ILE A 50 5.21 2.95 4.16
N GLU A 51 5.86 2.73 3.03
CA GLU A 51 6.86 3.64 2.51
C GLU A 51 6.48 4.03 1.08
N ARG A 52 6.52 5.32 0.80
CA ARG A 52 6.31 5.80 -0.56
C ARG A 52 7.65 5.75 -1.31
N LEU A 53 7.67 5.01 -2.39
CA LEU A 53 8.90 4.79 -3.17
C LEU A 53 9.07 5.83 -4.28
N GLY A 54 7.97 6.48 -4.69
CA GLY A 54 8.06 7.50 -5.75
C GLY A 54 6.83 7.48 -6.62
N GLY A 55 6.87 8.22 -7.73
CA GLY A 55 5.80 8.19 -8.71
C GLY A 55 5.74 6.87 -9.44
N ALA A 56 4.55 6.48 -9.90
CA ALA A 56 4.36 5.20 -10.55
C ALA A 56 5.11 5.08 -11.88
N ASP A 57 5.39 6.21 -12.49
CA ASP A 57 6.07 6.28 -13.79
C ASP A 57 7.53 6.72 -13.69
N ASP A 58 8.08 6.73 -12.52
CA ASP A 58 9.50 7.07 -12.32
C ASP A 58 10.39 5.88 -12.62
#